data_1eb647d9f6564c9b8deba145cf6b4cc5
#
_entry.id   1eb647d9f6564c9b8deba145cf6b4cc5
#
_cell.length_a   1.000
_cell.length_b   1.000
_cell.length_c   1.000
_cell.angle_alpha   90.00
_cell.angle_beta   90.00
_cell.angle_gamma   90.00
#
_symmetry.space_group_name_H-M   'P 1'
#
loop_
_entity.id
_entity.type
_entity.pdbx_description
1 polymer ?
#
loop_
_entity_poly.entity_id
_entity_poly.type
_entity_poly.pdbx_seq_one_letter_code
_entity_poly.pdbx_strand_id
1 'polypeptide(L)'
;LVESERMASLGGLVAGIAHDVNTPLGVSVTAASFLQERLNNLKTDFEDKSLTSKSMSSFIDEAEQTALLLLNNLERASDLIASFKQVAVDQTSETEREFVLGDYINEIILSLKPSFKHTEYEINVSCPDNLVVKCAPGAIAQIVTNMVVNSLTHGFEGKTTGTINLVVKDAGDNVVIDYTDNGNGLNEEALEKLFDAFFTTKRGQGGSGLGTHIMYNLVTQSLNGHIEAQSAPEQGLHYTIRFPKKST
;
A
#
# COMPACT_ATOMS: atom_id res chain seq x y z
N LEU A 1 23.76 -14.76 15.05
CA LEU A 1 22.59 -14.30 15.80
C LEU A 1 21.68 -13.41 14.93
N VAL A 2 22.19 -12.37 14.30
CA VAL A 2 21.41 -11.45 13.43
C VAL A 2 20.77 -12.18 12.23
N GLU A 3 21.48 -13.14 11.62
CA GLU A 3 20.99 -13.90 10.47
C GLU A 3 19.90 -14.91 10.88
N SER A 4 19.98 -15.47 12.08
CA SER A 4 18.94 -16.35 12.65
C SER A 4 17.68 -15.58 13.06
N GLU A 5 17.82 -14.37 13.57
CA GLU A 5 16.68 -13.48 13.85
C GLU A 5 15.98 -12.99 12.57
N ARG A 6 16.76 -12.67 11.52
CA ARG A 6 16.24 -12.33 10.18
C ARG A 6 15.47 -13.50 9.56
N MET A 7 15.99 -14.73 9.66
CA MET A 7 15.32 -15.93 9.17
C MET A 7 14.03 -16.26 9.95
N ALA A 8 14.02 -16.04 11.26
CA ALA A 8 12.82 -16.24 12.08
C ALA A 8 11.74 -15.18 11.74
N SER A 9 12.12 -13.92 11.56
CA SER A 9 11.23 -12.84 11.13
C SER A 9 10.67 -13.11 9.72
N LEU A 10 11.51 -13.54 8.77
CA LEU A 10 11.08 -13.91 7.41
C LEU A 10 10.14 -15.12 7.42
N GLY A 11 10.38 -16.11 8.28
CA GLY A 11 9.49 -17.27 8.44
C GLY A 11 8.10 -16.89 8.91
N GLY A 12 7.98 -15.98 9.88
CA GLY A 12 6.71 -15.43 10.34
C GLY A 12 5.99 -14.62 9.25
N LEU A 13 6.74 -13.82 8.50
CA LEU A 13 6.25 -13.05 7.36
C LEU A 13 5.68 -13.97 6.26
N VAL A 14 6.42 -15.02 5.87
CA VAL A 14 5.98 -16.00 4.84
C VAL A 14 4.69 -16.70 5.26
N ALA A 15 4.56 -17.12 6.52
CA ALA A 15 3.35 -17.77 7.01
C ALA A 15 2.13 -16.83 7.02
N GLY A 16 2.31 -15.57 7.44
CA GLY A 16 1.27 -14.55 7.44
C GLY A 16 0.77 -14.23 6.02
N ILE A 17 1.71 -14.04 5.08
CA ILE A 17 1.38 -13.76 3.68
C ILE A 17 0.70 -14.95 3.01
N ALA A 18 1.17 -16.18 3.24
CA ALA A 18 0.52 -17.37 2.69
C ALA A 18 -0.94 -17.43 3.16
N HIS A 19 -1.23 -17.09 4.40
CA HIS A 19 -2.60 -17.01 4.93
C HIS A 19 -3.41 -15.92 4.23
N ASP A 20 -2.86 -14.70 4.13
CA ASP A 20 -3.56 -13.54 3.59
C ASP A 20 -3.78 -13.61 2.06
N VAL A 21 -2.90 -14.29 1.32
CA VAL A 21 -3.08 -14.60 -0.11
C VAL A 21 -4.06 -15.75 -0.31
N ASN A 22 -4.01 -16.78 0.52
CA ASN A 22 -4.91 -17.94 0.40
C ASN A 22 -6.38 -17.56 0.63
N THR A 23 -6.67 -16.56 1.45
CA THR A 23 -8.03 -16.11 1.72
C THR A 23 -8.74 -15.59 0.44
N PRO A 24 -8.25 -14.57 -0.28
CA PRO A 24 -8.87 -14.11 -1.52
C PRO A 24 -8.84 -15.18 -2.63
N LEU A 25 -7.80 -16.02 -2.68
CA LEU A 25 -7.78 -17.17 -3.62
C LEU A 25 -8.88 -18.18 -3.31
N GLY A 26 -9.11 -18.51 -2.05
CA GLY A 26 -10.19 -19.40 -1.62
C GLY A 26 -11.57 -18.86 -2.00
N VAL A 27 -11.82 -17.56 -1.79
CA VAL A 27 -13.06 -16.90 -2.23
C VAL A 27 -13.19 -16.99 -3.76
N SER A 28 -12.10 -16.74 -4.51
CA SER A 28 -12.11 -16.80 -5.97
C SER A 28 -12.41 -18.20 -6.49
N VAL A 29 -11.82 -19.24 -5.88
CA VAL A 29 -12.09 -20.64 -6.24
C VAL A 29 -13.57 -21.00 -5.98
N THR A 30 -14.12 -20.56 -4.85
CA THR A 30 -15.54 -20.80 -4.51
C THR A 30 -16.47 -20.09 -5.49
N ALA A 31 -16.18 -18.83 -5.83
CA ALA A 31 -16.95 -18.07 -6.79
C ALA A 31 -16.90 -18.67 -8.20
N ALA A 32 -15.71 -19.12 -8.64
CA ALA A 32 -15.55 -19.80 -9.93
C ALA A 32 -16.33 -21.14 -9.98
N SER A 33 -16.28 -21.91 -8.88
CA SER A 33 -17.04 -23.18 -8.77
C SER A 33 -18.55 -22.94 -8.83
N PHE A 34 -19.03 -21.90 -8.15
CA PHE A 34 -20.44 -21.49 -8.21
C PHE A 34 -20.84 -21.11 -9.65
N LEU A 35 -20.04 -20.30 -10.32
CA LEU A 35 -20.31 -19.89 -11.70
C LEU A 35 -20.35 -21.09 -12.65
N GLN A 36 -19.45 -22.05 -12.45
CA GLN A 36 -19.40 -23.28 -13.23
C GLN A 36 -20.68 -24.13 -13.04
N GLU A 37 -21.16 -24.26 -11.80
CA GLU A 37 -22.40 -24.96 -11.48
C GLU A 37 -23.60 -24.29 -12.14
N ARG A 38 -23.71 -22.94 -12.03
CA ARG A 38 -24.80 -22.19 -12.65
C ARG A 38 -24.79 -22.29 -14.18
N LEU A 39 -23.60 -22.32 -14.80
CA LEU A 39 -23.43 -22.51 -16.23
C LEU A 39 -23.87 -23.90 -16.68
N ASN A 40 -23.55 -24.94 -15.91
CA ASN A 40 -23.99 -26.31 -16.18
C ASN A 40 -25.53 -26.43 -16.11
N ASN A 41 -26.15 -25.82 -15.10
CA ASN A 41 -27.60 -25.80 -14.96
C ASN A 41 -28.27 -25.09 -16.14
N LEU A 42 -27.73 -23.93 -16.53
CA LEU A 42 -28.22 -23.18 -17.70
C LEU A 42 -28.11 -24.00 -18.99
N LYS A 43 -27.01 -24.75 -19.16
CA LYS A 43 -26.81 -25.64 -20.31
C LYS A 43 -27.84 -26.76 -20.33
N THR A 44 -28.14 -27.38 -19.20
CA THR A 44 -29.18 -28.40 -19.08
C THR A 44 -30.55 -27.83 -19.44
N ASP A 45 -30.93 -26.67 -18.90
CA ASP A 45 -32.19 -26.00 -19.19
C ASP A 45 -32.31 -25.66 -20.70
N PHE A 46 -31.20 -25.31 -21.35
CA PHE A 46 -31.16 -25.03 -22.77
C PHE A 46 -31.36 -26.33 -23.63
N GLU A 47 -30.66 -27.41 -23.27
CA GLU A 47 -30.77 -28.71 -23.95
C GLU A 47 -32.19 -29.30 -23.81
N ASP A 48 -32.78 -29.18 -22.62
CA ASP A 48 -34.14 -29.65 -22.34
C ASP A 48 -35.24 -28.70 -22.86
N LYS A 49 -34.88 -27.59 -23.49
CA LYS A 49 -35.80 -26.53 -23.98
C LYS A 49 -36.67 -25.94 -22.87
N SER A 50 -36.23 -25.97 -21.63
CA SER A 50 -36.90 -25.42 -20.47
C SER A 50 -36.42 -24.02 -20.08
N LEU A 51 -35.42 -23.48 -20.81
CA LEU A 51 -34.86 -22.16 -20.55
C LEU A 51 -35.90 -21.05 -20.70
N THR A 52 -36.07 -20.25 -19.65
CA THR A 52 -36.98 -19.09 -19.68
C THR A 52 -36.19 -17.77 -19.65
N SER A 53 -36.83 -16.68 -20.10
CA SER A 53 -36.25 -15.34 -19.99
C SER A 53 -35.91 -14.98 -18.56
N LYS A 54 -36.68 -15.46 -17.60
CA LYS A 54 -36.44 -15.20 -16.17
C LYS A 54 -35.19 -15.94 -15.69
N SER A 55 -35.03 -17.24 -16.03
CA SER A 55 -33.84 -18.00 -15.63
C SER A 55 -32.57 -17.47 -16.29
N MET A 56 -32.66 -17.01 -17.55
CA MET A 56 -31.56 -16.38 -18.24
C MET A 56 -31.16 -15.03 -17.59
N SER A 57 -32.13 -14.17 -17.25
CA SER A 57 -31.87 -12.91 -16.57
C SER A 57 -31.20 -13.13 -15.21
N SER A 58 -31.73 -14.08 -14.40
CA SER A 58 -31.13 -14.45 -13.12
C SER A 58 -29.68 -14.93 -13.26
N PHE A 59 -29.40 -15.74 -14.29
CA PHE A 59 -28.05 -16.21 -14.56
C PHE A 59 -27.10 -15.04 -14.93
N ILE A 60 -27.55 -14.10 -15.76
CA ILE A 60 -26.73 -12.93 -16.13
C ILE A 60 -26.38 -12.12 -14.89
N ASP A 61 -27.36 -11.79 -14.04
CA ASP A 61 -27.16 -11.01 -12.82
C ASP A 61 -26.19 -11.70 -11.86
N GLU A 62 -26.35 -13.02 -11.67
CA GLU A 62 -25.47 -13.84 -10.80
C GLU A 62 -24.06 -13.95 -11.38
N ALA A 63 -23.93 -14.10 -12.70
CA ALA A 63 -22.63 -14.19 -13.38
C ALA A 63 -21.87 -12.86 -13.29
N GLU A 64 -22.57 -11.73 -13.45
CA GLU A 64 -21.99 -10.40 -13.36
C GLU A 64 -21.45 -10.12 -11.93
N GLN A 65 -22.26 -10.41 -10.89
CA GLN A 65 -21.84 -10.28 -9.49
C GLN A 65 -20.67 -11.21 -9.15
N THR A 66 -20.71 -12.45 -9.64
CA THR A 66 -19.65 -13.43 -9.39
C THR A 66 -18.35 -13.05 -10.08
N ALA A 67 -18.42 -12.54 -11.31
CA ALA A 67 -17.25 -12.06 -12.05
C ALA A 67 -16.59 -10.86 -11.33
N LEU A 68 -17.39 -9.92 -10.83
CA LEU A 68 -16.87 -8.79 -10.05
C LEU A 68 -16.20 -9.25 -8.74
N LEU A 69 -16.82 -10.21 -8.04
CA LEU A 69 -16.23 -10.80 -6.84
C LEU A 69 -14.90 -11.50 -7.13
N LEU A 70 -14.80 -12.23 -8.24
CA LEU A 70 -13.57 -12.88 -8.72
C LEU A 70 -12.48 -11.85 -8.98
N LEU A 71 -12.77 -10.82 -9.77
CA LEU A 71 -11.79 -9.79 -10.12
C LEU A 71 -11.25 -9.10 -8.90
N ASN A 72 -12.11 -8.62 -8.01
CA ASN A 72 -11.69 -7.92 -6.79
C ASN A 72 -10.79 -8.78 -5.88
N ASN A 73 -11.08 -10.08 -5.76
CA ASN A 73 -10.25 -10.95 -4.94
C ASN A 73 -8.92 -11.34 -5.62
N LEU A 74 -8.91 -11.51 -6.94
CA LEU A 74 -7.67 -11.78 -7.67
C LEU A 74 -6.75 -10.55 -7.70
N GLU A 75 -7.29 -9.34 -7.88
CA GLU A 75 -6.54 -8.10 -7.77
C GLU A 75 -5.91 -7.96 -6.38
N ARG A 76 -6.70 -8.22 -5.33
CA ARG A 76 -6.20 -8.21 -3.96
C ARG A 76 -5.07 -9.21 -3.73
N ALA A 77 -5.19 -10.45 -4.24
CA ALA A 77 -4.13 -11.44 -4.13
C ALA A 77 -2.86 -11.00 -4.88
N SER A 78 -3.03 -10.39 -6.06
CA SER A 78 -1.92 -9.83 -6.85
C SER A 78 -1.19 -8.72 -6.11
N ASP A 79 -1.91 -7.78 -5.49
CA ASP A 79 -1.34 -6.69 -4.70
C ASP A 79 -0.56 -7.20 -3.49
N LEU A 80 -1.08 -8.23 -2.79
CA LEU A 80 -0.38 -8.88 -1.68
C LEU A 80 0.92 -9.54 -2.13
N ILE A 81 0.91 -10.24 -3.28
CA ILE A 81 2.11 -10.86 -3.86
C ILE A 81 3.12 -9.80 -4.31
N ALA A 82 2.66 -8.72 -4.94
CA ALA A 82 3.53 -7.62 -5.37
C ALA A 82 4.21 -6.94 -4.18
N SER A 83 3.44 -6.66 -3.11
CA SER A 83 3.95 -6.11 -1.85
C SER A 83 4.98 -7.03 -1.19
N PHE A 84 4.72 -8.34 -1.18
CA PHE A 84 5.67 -9.32 -0.65
C PHE A 84 6.94 -9.43 -1.48
N LYS A 85 6.81 -9.47 -2.81
CA LYS A 85 7.97 -9.48 -3.70
C LYS A 85 8.86 -8.28 -3.43
N GLN A 86 8.29 -7.12 -3.16
CA GLN A 86 9.01 -5.92 -2.82
C GLN A 86 9.75 -6.06 -1.47
N VAL A 87 9.09 -6.56 -0.43
CA VAL A 87 9.74 -6.86 0.87
C VAL A 87 10.87 -7.89 0.74
N ALA A 88 10.68 -8.91 -0.11
CA ALA A 88 11.67 -9.97 -0.31
C ALA A 88 12.84 -9.55 -1.24
N VAL A 89 12.61 -8.64 -2.20
CA VAL A 89 13.59 -8.19 -3.20
C VAL A 89 14.39 -6.97 -2.73
N ASP A 90 13.81 -6.11 -1.87
CA ASP A 90 14.52 -4.94 -1.30
C ASP A 90 15.69 -5.32 -0.37
N GLN A 91 15.90 -6.61 -0.12
CA GLN A 91 17.15 -7.13 0.46
C GLN A 91 18.30 -7.26 -0.55
N THR A 92 18.08 -7.04 -1.86
CA THR A 92 19.09 -7.13 -2.90
C THR A 92 19.29 -5.77 -3.58
N SER A 93 20.26 -5.02 -3.07
CA SER A 93 21.03 -3.92 -3.68
C SER A 93 20.35 -3.15 -4.83
N GLU A 94 19.50 -2.19 -4.54
CA GLU A 94 19.40 -1.05 -5.44
C GLU A 94 20.71 -0.26 -5.40
N THR A 95 21.27 0.00 -6.57
CA THR A 95 22.53 0.76 -6.70
C THR A 95 22.28 2.19 -6.21
N GLU A 96 22.99 2.58 -5.15
CA GLU A 96 22.99 3.96 -4.68
C GLU A 96 23.48 4.90 -5.77
N ARG A 97 22.83 6.03 -5.92
CA ARG A 97 23.28 7.10 -6.82
C ARG A 97 23.04 8.48 -6.21
N GLU A 98 23.76 9.46 -6.71
CA GLU A 98 23.52 10.87 -6.37
C GLU A 98 22.37 11.43 -7.22
N PHE A 99 21.47 12.17 -6.57
CA PHE A 99 20.36 12.87 -7.24
C PHE A 99 19.85 14.03 -6.40
N VAL A 100 19.17 14.97 -7.06
CA VAL A 100 18.49 16.12 -6.39
C VAL A 100 17.19 15.62 -5.80
N LEU A 101 17.07 15.65 -4.46
CA LEU A 101 15.97 15.04 -3.73
C LEU A 101 14.63 15.71 -4.06
N GLY A 102 14.60 17.05 -4.16
CA GLY A 102 13.38 17.80 -4.45
C GLY A 102 12.79 17.47 -5.83
N ASP A 103 13.63 17.40 -6.86
CA ASP A 103 13.22 17.04 -8.22
C ASP A 103 12.62 15.65 -8.24
N TYR A 104 13.29 14.69 -7.59
CA TYR A 104 12.85 13.30 -7.55
C TYR A 104 11.52 13.12 -6.79
N ILE A 105 11.35 13.80 -5.64
CA ILE A 105 10.06 13.78 -4.92
C ILE A 105 8.94 14.35 -5.80
N ASN A 106 9.18 15.45 -6.52
CA ASN A 106 8.20 16.03 -7.43
C ASN A 106 7.80 15.08 -8.57
N GLU A 107 8.77 14.32 -9.14
CA GLU A 107 8.48 13.28 -10.12
C GLU A 107 7.58 12.17 -9.55
N ILE A 108 7.83 11.73 -8.31
CA ILE A 108 6.99 10.73 -7.63
C ILE A 108 5.56 11.26 -7.44
N ILE A 109 5.41 12.48 -6.91
CA ILE A 109 4.09 13.10 -6.71
C ILE A 109 3.35 13.26 -8.04
N LEU A 110 4.05 13.65 -9.12
CA LEU A 110 3.46 13.75 -10.45
C LEU A 110 2.96 12.38 -10.94
N SER A 111 3.68 11.31 -10.68
CA SER A 111 3.27 9.95 -11.05
C SER A 111 2.03 9.46 -10.28
N LEU A 112 1.81 9.97 -9.06
CA LEU A 112 0.64 9.65 -8.23
C LEU A 112 -0.59 10.50 -8.56
N LYS A 113 -0.44 11.58 -9.34
CA LYS A 113 -1.54 12.51 -9.68
C LYS A 113 -2.81 11.84 -10.23
N PRO A 114 -2.74 10.78 -11.06
CA PRO A 114 -3.95 10.07 -11.50
C PRO A 114 -4.82 9.52 -10.36
N SER A 115 -4.21 9.13 -9.22
CA SER A 115 -4.92 8.54 -8.07
C SER A 115 -5.79 9.52 -7.30
N PHE A 116 -5.55 10.83 -7.43
CA PHE A 116 -6.34 11.89 -6.78
C PHE A 116 -6.84 12.98 -7.72
N LYS A 117 -6.75 12.75 -9.04
CA LYS A 117 -7.13 13.70 -10.10
C LYS A 117 -8.60 14.17 -10.02
N HIS A 118 -9.50 13.34 -9.49
CA HIS A 118 -10.93 13.63 -9.39
C HIS A 118 -11.36 14.00 -7.96
N THR A 119 -10.43 14.36 -7.11
CA THR A 119 -10.66 14.76 -5.71
C THR A 119 -10.24 16.22 -5.52
N GLU A 120 -10.67 16.81 -4.42
CA GLU A 120 -10.23 18.15 -3.97
C GLU A 120 -9.06 18.00 -2.96
N TYR A 121 -8.16 17.05 -3.20
CA TYR A 121 -6.98 16.85 -2.37
C TYR A 121 -5.79 17.62 -2.92
N GLU A 122 -5.04 18.24 -2.01
CA GLU A 122 -3.84 19.04 -2.31
C GLU A 122 -2.59 18.39 -1.71
N ILE A 123 -1.52 18.35 -2.50
CA ILE A 123 -0.21 17.89 -2.04
C ILE A 123 0.80 19.01 -2.26
N ASN A 124 1.35 19.52 -1.17
CA ASN A 124 2.35 20.59 -1.16
C ASN A 124 3.72 20.00 -0.84
N VAL A 125 4.71 20.23 -1.69
CA VAL A 125 6.10 19.82 -1.50
C VAL A 125 6.96 21.07 -1.32
N SER A 126 7.75 21.10 -0.25
CA SER A 126 8.76 22.11 0.01
C SER A 126 10.10 21.42 0.27
N CYS A 127 11.08 21.69 -0.58
CA CYS A 127 12.43 21.12 -0.48
C CYS A 127 13.43 22.21 -0.81
N PRO A 128 14.59 22.30 -0.12
CA PRO A 128 15.67 23.18 -0.49
C PRO A 128 16.15 22.90 -1.92
N ASP A 129 16.41 23.99 -2.67
CA ASP A 129 16.95 23.88 -4.02
C ASP A 129 18.30 23.14 -4.00
N ASN A 130 18.51 22.28 -4.99
CA ASN A 130 19.77 21.54 -5.19
C ASN A 130 20.25 20.68 -4.00
N LEU A 131 19.34 20.24 -3.12
CA LEU A 131 19.68 19.27 -2.06
C LEU A 131 20.00 17.91 -2.69
N VAL A 132 21.30 17.60 -2.77
CA VAL A 132 21.80 16.32 -3.31
C VAL A 132 21.92 15.29 -2.21
N VAL A 133 21.41 14.08 -2.46
CA VAL A 133 21.56 12.91 -1.60
C VAL A 133 22.18 11.76 -2.40
N LYS A 134 22.90 10.88 -1.70
CA LYS A 134 23.41 9.62 -2.25
C LYS A 134 22.79 8.45 -1.48
N CYS A 135 21.79 7.84 -2.07
CA CYS A 135 21.10 6.67 -1.53
C CYS A 135 20.41 5.90 -2.66
N ALA A 136 19.68 4.83 -2.33
CA ALA A 136 18.84 4.10 -3.26
C ALA A 136 17.58 4.92 -3.60
N PRO A 137 17.39 5.39 -4.87
CA PRO A 137 16.22 6.21 -5.22
C PRO A 137 14.88 5.49 -5.00
N GLY A 138 14.83 4.17 -5.26
CA GLY A 138 13.63 3.38 -5.07
C GLY A 138 13.15 3.34 -3.62
N ALA A 139 14.06 3.40 -2.63
CA ALA A 139 13.69 3.53 -1.23
C ALA A 139 12.92 4.84 -0.98
N ILE A 140 13.40 5.97 -1.51
CA ILE A 140 12.69 7.25 -1.42
C ILE A 140 11.33 7.18 -2.13
N ALA A 141 11.30 6.62 -3.35
CA ALA A 141 10.07 6.50 -4.12
C ALA A 141 9.01 5.70 -3.35
N GLN A 142 9.39 4.56 -2.79
CA GLN A 142 8.48 3.71 -2.04
C GLN A 142 8.02 4.34 -0.73
N ILE A 143 8.91 5.01 0.01
CA ILE A 143 8.57 5.73 1.24
C ILE A 143 7.52 6.81 0.94
N VAL A 144 7.78 7.69 -0.05
CA VAL A 144 6.87 8.78 -0.42
C VAL A 144 5.53 8.23 -0.92
N THR A 145 5.57 7.21 -1.79
CA THR A 145 4.35 6.57 -2.30
C THR A 145 3.51 5.98 -1.17
N ASN A 146 4.12 5.26 -0.22
CA ASN A 146 3.40 4.66 0.91
C ASN A 146 2.74 5.73 1.79
N MET A 147 3.45 6.84 2.10
CA MET A 147 2.87 7.94 2.87
C MET A 147 1.65 8.55 2.16
N VAL A 148 1.80 8.91 0.88
CA VAL A 148 0.73 9.55 0.11
C VAL A 148 -0.46 8.61 -0.07
N VAL A 149 -0.24 7.36 -0.50
CA VAL A 149 -1.32 6.39 -0.72
C VAL A 149 -2.07 6.11 0.58
N ASN A 150 -1.37 6.02 1.72
CA ASN A 150 -2.01 5.84 3.02
C ASN A 150 -2.91 7.03 3.39
N SER A 151 -2.47 8.26 3.17
CA SER A 151 -3.31 9.44 3.42
C SER A 151 -4.53 9.46 2.49
N LEU A 152 -4.36 9.17 1.19
CA LEU A 152 -5.46 9.12 0.22
C LEU A 152 -6.49 8.03 0.55
N THR A 153 -6.02 6.85 1.00
CA THR A 153 -6.86 5.67 1.19
C THR A 153 -7.49 5.61 2.59
N HIS A 154 -6.72 5.96 3.62
CA HIS A 154 -7.11 5.84 5.02
C HIS A 154 -7.35 7.20 5.67
N GLY A 155 -6.43 8.15 5.47
CA GLY A 155 -6.48 9.46 6.09
C GLY A 155 -7.70 10.26 5.66
N PHE A 156 -8.01 10.27 4.38
CA PHE A 156 -9.11 11.08 3.81
C PHE A 156 -10.40 10.29 3.58
N GLU A 157 -10.53 9.11 4.19
CA GLU A 157 -11.77 8.35 4.08
C GLU A 157 -12.96 9.16 4.61
N GLY A 158 -14.00 9.30 3.77
CA GLY A 158 -15.19 10.08 4.09
C GLY A 158 -15.00 11.61 4.00
N LYS A 159 -13.81 12.10 3.65
CA LYS A 159 -13.53 13.53 3.45
C LYS A 159 -13.63 13.90 1.98
N THR A 160 -14.16 15.09 1.69
CA THR A 160 -14.21 15.65 0.32
C THR A 160 -12.95 16.43 -0.02
N THR A 161 -12.29 17.00 0.99
CA THR A 161 -11.04 17.77 0.87
C THR A 161 -9.97 17.16 1.76
N GLY A 162 -8.72 17.31 1.37
CA GLY A 162 -7.57 16.84 2.14
C GLY A 162 -6.30 17.55 1.72
N THR A 163 -5.41 17.79 2.67
CA THR A 163 -4.13 18.45 2.41
C THR A 163 -3.00 17.62 2.96
N ILE A 164 -2.00 17.37 2.12
CA ILE A 164 -0.73 16.74 2.46
C ILE A 164 0.36 17.80 2.33
N ASN A 165 1.22 17.93 3.34
CA ASN A 165 2.42 18.75 3.28
C ASN A 165 3.64 17.85 3.48
N LEU A 166 4.57 17.88 2.53
CA LEU A 166 5.85 17.21 2.58
C LEU A 166 6.95 18.28 2.60
N VAL A 167 7.61 18.44 3.74
CA VAL A 167 8.64 19.45 3.95
C VAL A 167 9.97 18.76 4.15
N VAL A 168 10.93 19.03 3.27
CA VAL A 168 12.30 18.53 3.37
C VAL A 168 13.18 19.62 3.95
N LYS A 169 14.04 19.24 4.89
CA LYS A 169 15.01 20.15 5.53
C LYS A 169 16.42 19.60 5.38
N ASP A 170 17.33 20.49 5.04
CA ASP A 170 18.76 20.23 5.11
C ASP A 170 19.24 20.37 6.56
N ALA A 171 19.62 19.29 7.20
CA ALA A 171 20.10 19.23 8.58
C ALA A 171 21.61 18.93 8.67
N GLY A 172 22.42 19.52 7.76
CA GLY A 172 23.86 19.31 7.70
C GLY A 172 24.20 17.97 7.05
N ASP A 173 24.71 16.99 7.80
CA ASP A 173 25.03 15.65 7.29
C ASP A 173 23.77 14.79 7.09
N ASN A 174 22.62 15.24 7.56
CA ASN A 174 21.36 14.52 7.48
C ASN A 174 20.32 15.32 6.67
N VAL A 175 19.33 14.59 6.18
CA VAL A 175 18.08 15.11 5.67
C VAL A 175 16.98 14.81 6.68
N VAL A 176 16.05 15.74 6.83
CA VAL A 176 14.80 15.52 7.58
C VAL A 176 13.63 15.72 6.62
N ILE A 177 12.75 14.73 6.56
CA ILE A 177 11.47 14.81 5.86
C ILE A 177 10.36 14.86 6.91
N ASP A 178 9.64 15.96 6.97
CA ASP A 178 8.42 16.12 7.74
C ASP A 178 7.23 15.95 6.77
N TYR A 179 6.43 14.94 7.00
CA TYR A 179 5.20 14.67 6.24
C TYR A 179 4.00 14.83 7.15
N THR A 180 3.02 15.61 6.75
CA THR A 180 1.78 15.79 7.50
C THR A 180 0.58 15.68 6.59
N ASP A 181 -0.49 15.05 7.05
CA ASP A 181 -1.82 15.15 6.46
C ASP A 181 -2.84 15.67 7.49
N ASN A 182 -3.95 16.19 7.02
CA ASN A 182 -5.08 16.63 7.84
C ASN A 182 -6.24 15.61 7.84
N GLY A 183 -5.91 14.33 7.75
CA GLY A 183 -6.85 13.22 7.71
C GLY A 183 -7.54 12.92 9.03
N ASN A 184 -8.14 11.74 9.09
CA ASN A 184 -8.88 11.26 10.28
C ASN A 184 -7.97 10.97 11.48
N GLY A 185 -6.66 10.82 11.25
CA GLY A 185 -5.71 10.45 12.28
C GLY A 185 -5.90 9.04 12.82
N LEU A 186 -5.13 8.71 13.87
CA LEU A 186 -5.12 7.41 14.51
C LEU A 186 -5.33 7.58 16.02
N ASN A 187 -5.98 6.59 16.64
CA ASN A 187 -5.98 6.48 18.10
C ASN A 187 -4.64 5.92 18.61
N GLU A 188 -4.40 5.97 19.92
CA GLU A 188 -3.16 5.55 20.55
C GLU A 188 -2.81 4.09 20.25
N GLU A 189 -3.80 3.18 20.34
CA GLU A 189 -3.58 1.75 20.05
C GLU A 189 -3.16 1.49 18.60
N ALA A 190 -3.75 2.20 17.63
CA ALA A 190 -3.40 2.10 16.23
C ALA A 190 -2.02 2.73 15.93
N LEU A 191 -1.69 3.82 16.62
CA LEU A 191 -0.40 4.48 16.48
C LEU A 191 0.75 3.61 17.00
N GLU A 192 0.58 2.93 18.14
CA GLU A 192 1.57 1.99 18.69
C GLU A 192 1.89 0.84 17.72
N LYS A 193 0.88 0.38 16.97
CA LYS A 193 1.00 -0.74 16.02
C LYS A 193 1.26 -0.32 14.58
N LEU A 194 1.42 0.99 14.33
CA LEU A 194 1.46 1.56 12.97
C LEU A 194 2.52 0.90 12.08
N PHE A 195 3.67 0.57 12.63
CA PHE A 195 4.77 -0.05 11.90
C PHE A 195 4.81 -1.58 12.00
N ASP A 196 3.85 -2.20 12.70
CA ASP A 196 3.75 -3.66 12.76
C ASP A 196 3.35 -4.23 11.40
N ALA A 197 3.96 -5.35 11.02
CA ALA A 197 3.60 -6.06 9.80
C ALA A 197 2.14 -6.51 9.87
N PHE A 198 1.40 -6.31 8.76
CA PHE A 198 -0.02 -6.67 8.61
C PHE A 198 -0.99 -5.88 9.51
N PHE A 199 -0.53 -4.85 10.19
CA PHE A 199 -1.45 -3.95 10.88
C PHE A 199 -2.17 -3.07 9.87
N THR A 200 -3.49 -3.09 9.86
CA THR A 200 -4.34 -2.26 9.02
C THR A 200 -5.68 -2.01 9.68
N THR A 201 -6.17 -0.80 9.56
CA THR A 201 -7.54 -0.40 9.95
C THR A 201 -8.59 -0.84 8.92
N LYS A 202 -8.17 -1.32 7.73
CA LYS A 202 -9.04 -1.75 6.61
C LYS A 202 -8.86 -3.22 6.24
N ARG A 203 -8.81 -4.10 7.23
CA ARG A 203 -8.73 -5.54 6.98
C ARG A 203 -9.98 -6.00 6.22
N GLY A 204 -9.78 -6.58 5.03
CA GLY A 204 -10.89 -7.01 4.17
C GLY A 204 -11.35 -5.98 3.11
N GLN A 205 -10.84 -4.75 3.13
CA GLN A 205 -11.20 -3.68 2.19
C GLN A 205 -10.01 -3.21 1.32
N GLY A 206 -9.03 -4.09 1.09
CA GLY A 206 -7.87 -3.81 0.23
C GLY A 206 -6.59 -3.36 0.96
N GLY A 207 -6.64 -3.09 2.27
CA GLY A 207 -5.44 -2.76 3.05
C GLY A 207 -4.60 -4.01 3.35
N SER A 208 -3.38 -4.10 2.79
CA SER A 208 -2.43 -5.20 3.07
C SER A 208 -1.80 -5.11 4.46
N GLY A 209 -1.77 -3.90 5.06
CA GLY A 209 -1.08 -3.63 6.32
C GLY A 209 0.45 -3.74 6.23
N LEU A 210 1.01 -3.75 5.03
CA LEU A 210 2.46 -3.86 4.81
C LEU A 210 3.12 -2.52 4.48
N GLY A 211 2.37 -1.52 3.99
CA GLY A 211 2.93 -0.27 3.50
C GLY A 211 3.78 0.48 4.55
N THR A 212 3.27 0.63 5.78
CA THR A 212 3.98 1.30 6.87
C THR A 212 5.15 0.48 7.40
N HIS A 213 5.03 -0.84 7.43
CA HIS A 213 6.12 -1.74 7.79
C HIS A 213 7.27 -1.69 6.77
N ILE A 214 6.95 -1.71 5.47
CA ILE A 214 7.94 -1.53 4.38
C ILE A 214 8.64 -0.18 4.53
N MET A 215 7.89 0.89 4.74
CA MET A 215 8.44 2.23 4.94
C MET A 215 9.41 2.26 6.13
N TYR A 216 9.05 1.67 7.26
CA TYR A 216 9.92 1.54 8.43
C TYR A 216 11.24 0.84 8.09
N ASN A 217 11.16 -0.31 7.41
CA ASN A 217 12.34 -1.07 7.01
C ASN A 217 13.24 -0.31 6.02
N LEU A 218 12.64 0.36 5.03
CA LEU A 218 13.42 1.17 4.07
C LEU A 218 14.14 2.32 4.76
N VAL A 219 13.47 3.03 5.67
CA VAL A 219 14.11 4.12 6.43
C VAL A 219 15.24 3.59 7.31
N THR A 220 15.00 2.51 8.06
CA THR A 220 15.97 2.02 9.06
C THR A 220 17.09 1.18 8.47
N GLN A 221 16.83 0.39 7.42
CA GLN A 221 17.80 -0.55 6.86
C GLN A 221 18.45 -0.03 5.57
N SER A 222 17.67 0.57 4.65
CA SER A 222 18.19 1.03 3.37
C SER A 222 18.77 2.44 3.43
N LEU A 223 18.15 3.33 4.22
CA LEU A 223 18.62 4.70 4.37
C LEU A 223 19.46 4.92 5.64
N ASN A 224 19.64 3.91 6.51
CA ASN A 224 20.30 4.04 7.81
C ASN A 224 19.73 5.20 8.64
N GLY A 225 18.43 5.39 8.56
CA GLY A 225 17.69 6.51 9.13
C GLY A 225 16.84 6.12 10.32
N HIS A 226 16.05 7.08 10.75
CA HIS A 226 15.07 6.96 11.82
C HIS A 226 13.74 7.53 11.39
N ILE A 227 12.63 6.91 11.80
CA ILE A 227 11.27 7.37 11.54
C ILE A 227 10.46 7.39 12.83
N GLU A 228 9.72 8.45 13.01
CA GLU A 228 8.74 8.64 14.09
C GLU A 228 7.39 9.00 13.49
N ALA A 229 6.32 8.64 14.19
CA ALA A 229 4.97 8.99 13.83
C ALA A 229 4.24 9.61 15.02
N GLN A 230 3.44 10.63 14.76
CA GLN A 230 2.56 11.27 15.73
C GLN A 230 1.18 11.42 15.11
N SER A 231 0.14 11.11 15.85
CA SER A 231 -1.24 11.23 15.40
C SER A 231 -2.19 11.32 16.60
N ALA A 232 -3.35 11.91 16.36
CA ALA A 232 -4.49 11.82 17.23
C ALA A 232 -5.77 11.80 16.38
N PRO A 233 -6.90 11.28 16.86
CA PRO A 233 -8.16 11.29 16.14
C PRO A 233 -8.51 12.69 15.64
N GLU A 234 -8.89 12.81 14.36
CA GLU A 234 -9.24 14.05 13.64
C GLU A 234 -8.09 15.09 13.53
N GLN A 235 -6.86 14.72 13.86
CA GLN A 235 -5.70 15.62 13.76
C GLN A 235 -4.73 15.23 12.63
N GLY A 236 -5.08 14.20 11.85
CA GLY A 236 -4.22 13.69 10.80
C GLY A 236 -3.03 12.89 11.33
N LEU A 237 -2.06 12.67 10.46
CA LEU A 237 -0.86 11.89 10.74
C LEU A 237 0.38 12.72 10.39
N HIS A 238 1.39 12.68 11.27
CA HIS A 238 2.68 13.32 11.08
C HIS A 238 3.78 12.28 11.15
N TYR A 239 4.58 12.16 10.08
CA TYR A 239 5.82 11.39 10.06
C TYR A 239 7.01 12.36 10.08
N THR A 240 8.00 12.05 10.91
CA THR A 240 9.33 12.67 10.86
C THR A 240 10.34 11.58 10.50
N ILE A 241 10.99 11.72 9.33
CA ILE A 241 11.99 10.79 8.82
C ILE A 241 13.33 11.52 8.79
N ARG A 242 14.37 10.92 9.38
CA ARG A 242 15.74 11.46 9.37
C ARG A 242 16.70 10.40 8.85
N PHE A 243 17.52 10.77 7.87
CA PHE A 243 18.54 9.87 7.30
C PHE A 243 19.79 10.65 6.85
N PRO A 244 20.98 10.01 6.77
CA PRO A 244 22.19 10.66 6.29
C PRO A 244 22.12 10.99 4.81
N LYS A 245 22.67 12.14 4.39
CA LYS A 245 22.75 12.54 2.97
C LYS A 245 23.54 11.57 2.11
N LYS A 246 24.52 10.89 2.71
CA LYS A 246 25.31 9.84 2.06
C LYS A 246 25.21 8.59 2.94
N SER A 247 24.72 7.52 2.35
CA SER A 247 24.80 6.19 2.98
C SER A 247 26.25 5.84 3.19
N THR A 248 26.61 5.33 4.37
CA THR A 248 27.98 4.96 4.74
C THR A 248 28.20 3.49 4.41
#